data_a7703232216d5408189e568df5f388e9
#
_entry.id   a7703232216d5408189e568df5f388e9
#
_cell.length_a   1.000
_cell.length_b   1.000
_cell.length_c   1.000
_cell.angle_alpha   90.00
_cell.angle_beta   90.00
_cell.angle_gamma   90.00
#
_symmetry.space_group_name_H-M   'P 1'
#
loop_
_entity.id
_entity.type
_entity.pdbx_description
1 polymer ?
#
loop_
_entity_poly.entity_id
_entity_poly.type
_entity_poly.pdbx_seq_one_letter_code
_entity_poly.pdbx_strand_id
1 'polypeptide(L)'
;MKKILFMLTVWGAANAPVFAAPAAAAANSASSAAVAKPAVATHDTIVSKFDNGSVSRVYYVLHGTETRDGLSVTYHPNGNVAIEAPYKAGKLDGVFRSYYENGKVWKTVGYRNNIEEGFSIVFHENGVRALRESYKAGILDGASEEWNEKGVLVRRIPYENGQIHGRAQMFDELGALKEEMDFVRGIRNGIYRRYQKGVMIMEAEFQNNRCVKNCNF
;
A
#
# COMPACT_ATOMS: atom_id res chain seq x y z
N MET A 1 -3.67 -9.81 -21.05
CA MET A 1 -4.68 -9.31 -20.09
C MET A 1 -4.81 -10.31 -18.94
N LYS A 2 -4.09 -10.11 -17.85
CA LYS A 2 -4.30 -10.88 -16.61
C LYS A 2 -5.30 -10.10 -15.76
N LYS A 3 -6.54 -10.56 -15.72
CA LYS A 3 -7.54 -10.08 -14.78
C LYS A 3 -7.04 -10.41 -13.37
N ILE A 4 -6.82 -9.40 -12.54
CA ILE A 4 -6.63 -9.59 -11.12
C ILE A 4 -7.98 -10.04 -10.57
N LEU A 5 -8.10 -11.34 -10.35
CA LEU A 5 -9.29 -11.95 -9.78
C LEU A 5 -9.19 -11.79 -8.25
N PHE A 6 -9.73 -10.72 -7.71
CA PHE A 6 -9.98 -10.63 -6.29
C PHE A 6 -11.12 -11.58 -5.94
N MET A 7 -10.75 -12.76 -5.39
CA MET A 7 -11.76 -13.65 -4.83
C MET A 7 -12.45 -12.93 -3.66
N LEU A 8 -13.75 -12.76 -3.82
CA LEU A 8 -14.66 -12.41 -2.74
C LEU A 8 -14.68 -13.56 -1.72
N THR A 9 -13.79 -13.51 -0.75
CA THR A 9 -14.01 -14.22 0.50
C THR A 9 -14.61 -13.24 1.49
N VAL A 10 -15.89 -13.40 1.69
CA VAL A 10 -16.66 -12.67 2.70
C VAL A 10 -15.98 -12.87 4.05
N TRP A 11 -15.43 -11.79 4.64
CA TRP A 11 -14.96 -11.71 6.01
C TRP A 11 -13.82 -12.65 6.45
N GLY A 12 -12.68 -12.62 5.78
CA GLY A 12 -11.43 -13.23 6.24
C GLY A 12 -10.35 -12.19 6.49
N ALA A 13 -9.69 -12.26 7.65
CA ALA A 13 -8.64 -11.33 8.03
C ALA A 13 -7.31 -11.64 7.31
N ALA A 14 -6.64 -10.61 6.79
CA ALA A 14 -5.24 -10.67 6.39
C ALA A 14 -4.55 -9.33 6.68
N ASN A 15 -3.33 -9.38 7.15
CA ASN A 15 -2.52 -8.24 7.59
C ASN A 15 -1.71 -7.65 6.44
N ALA A 16 -1.46 -6.41 6.40
CA ALA A 16 -0.33 -5.74 5.84
C ALA A 16 -0.31 -4.24 5.65
N PRO A 17 0.78 -3.62 5.48
CA PRO A 17 1.22 -2.30 5.89
C PRO A 17 1.25 -1.13 4.92
N VAL A 18 1.62 0.10 5.38
CA VAL A 18 1.94 1.23 4.72
C VAL A 18 2.28 2.65 4.97
N PHE A 19 2.75 3.58 4.11
CA PHE A 19 3.01 5.02 4.32
C PHE A 19 2.60 6.05 3.25
N ALA A 20 2.45 7.34 3.65
CA ALA A 20 2.21 8.48 2.78
C ALA A 20 3.47 9.36 2.62
N ALA A 21 3.69 9.93 1.42
CA ALA A 21 4.78 10.83 1.09
C ALA A 21 4.36 12.31 1.24
N PRO A 22 5.27 13.22 1.65
CA PRO A 22 5.08 14.67 1.50
C PRO A 22 5.46 15.15 0.09
N ALA A 23 4.81 16.23 -0.35
CA ALA A 23 5.03 16.87 -1.65
C ALA A 23 6.41 17.56 -1.72
N ALA A 24 7.06 17.49 -2.88
CA ALA A 24 8.30 18.18 -3.17
C ALA A 24 8.05 19.67 -3.45
N ALA A 25 8.74 20.55 -2.74
CA ALA A 25 8.89 21.95 -3.09
C ALA A 25 10.32 22.19 -3.62
N ALA A 26 10.43 22.78 -4.81
CA ALA A 26 11.70 23.18 -5.40
C ALA A 26 12.13 24.57 -4.86
N ALA A 27 13.40 24.73 -4.52
CA ALA A 27 14.03 26.02 -4.39
C ALA A 27 15.48 25.98 -4.92
N ASN A 28 15.75 26.76 -5.95
CA ASN A 28 17.08 27.07 -6.45
C ASN A 28 17.75 28.11 -5.55
N SER A 29 19.01 27.89 -5.20
CA SER A 29 19.95 29.00 -4.99
C SER A 29 21.39 28.53 -5.23
N ALA A 30 22.06 29.16 -6.17
CA ALA A 30 23.48 28.99 -6.44
C ALA A 30 24.33 29.79 -5.43
N SER A 31 25.41 29.20 -4.94
CA SER A 31 26.50 29.93 -4.28
C SER A 31 27.84 29.21 -4.51
N SER A 32 28.78 30.01 -4.93
CA SER A 32 30.23 29.91 -5.15
C SER A 32 30.99 28.65 -4.69
N ALA A 33 31.80 28.14 -5.62
CA ALA A 33 32.74 27.06 -5.46
C ALA A 33 33.93 27.41 -4.53
N ALA A 34 34.07 26.61 -3.48
CA ALA A 34 35.38 26.36 -2.88
C ALA A 34 35.87 25.03 -3.49
N VAL A 35 37.13 24.95 -3.94
CA VAL A 35 37.77 23.72 -4.45
C VAL A 35 37.90 22.75 -3.29
N ALA A 36 36.94 21.87 -3.12
CA ALA A 36 36.97 20.78 -2.14
C ALA A 36 37.91 19.69 -2.65
N LYS A 37 38.79 19.20 -1.77
CA LYS A 37 39.52 17.93 -1.90
C LYS A 37 38.57 16.84 -2.40
N PRO A 38 38.93 15.98 -3.37
CA PRO A 38 38.02 14.96 -3.88
C PRO A 38 37.49 14.13 -2.71
N ALA A 39 36.19 14.23 -2.45
CA ALA A 39 35.54 13.40 -1.46
C ALA A 39 35.71 11.95 -1.89
N VAL A 40 36.23 11.09 -1.01
CA VAL A 40 36.25 9.63 -1.22
C VAL A 40 34.80 9.21 -1.49
N ALA A 41 34.56 8.50 -2.59
CA ALA A 41 33.23 8.01 -2.90
C ALA A 41 32.72 7.20 -1.69
N THR A 42 31.59 7.62 -1.12
CA THR A 42 31.01 6.94 0.04
C THR A 42 30.23 5.69 -0.34
N HIS A 43 29.97 5.51 -1.65
CA HIS A 43 29.19 4.40 -2.20
C HIS A 43 29.81 3.86 -3.47
N ASP A 44 29.70 2.54 -3.66
CA ASP A 44 29.98 1.85 -4.91
C ASP A 44 28.67 1.61 -5.65
N THR A 45 28.70 1.76 -6.98
CA THR A 45 27.51 1.50 -7.84
C THR A 45 27.60 0.10 -8.42
N ILE A 46 26.59 -0.72 -8.21
CA ILE A 46 26.48 -2.06 -8.77
C ILE A 46 25.40 -2.06 -9.86
N VAL A 47 25.76 -2.60 -11.04
CA VAL A 47 24.88 -2.69 -12.21
C VAL A 47 24.74 -4.15 -12.61
N SER A 48 23.50 -4.63 -12.71
CA SER A 48 23.17 -5.92 -13.30
C SER A 48 22.51 -5.71 -14.68
N LYS A 49 22.61 -6.69 -15.57
CA LYS A 49 22.06 -6.65 -16.93
C LYS A 49 21.21 -7.86 -17.20
N PHE A 50 20.28 -7.73 -18.12
CA PHE A 50 19.58 -8.84 -18.79
C PHE A 50 20.51 -9.53 -19.79
N ASP A 51 20.12 -10.70 -20.28
CA ASP A 51 20.87 -11.49 -21.27
C ASP A 51 21.07 -10.72 -22.60
N ASN A 52 20.16 -9.81 -22.93
CA ASN A 52 20.28 -8.93 -24.09
C ASN A 52 21.23 -7.73 -23.89
N GLY A 53 21.90 -7.63 -22.73
CA GLY A 53 22.85 -6.59 -22.38
C GLY A 53 22.24 -5.29 -21.82
N SER A 54 20.91 -5.13 -21.85
CA SER A 54 20.25 -3.96 -21.25
C SER A 54 20.32 -4.02 -19.70
N VAL A 55 20.28 -2.85 -19.04
CA VAL A 55 20.37 -2.78 -17.59
C VAL A 55 19.09 -3.36 -16.96
N SER A 56 19.24 -4.30 -16.05
CA SER A 56 18.14 -4.90 -15.28
C SER A 56 18.01 -4.32 -13.88
N ARG A 57 19.14 -3.89 -13.28
CA ARG A 57 19.16 -3.29 -11.93
C ARG A 57 20.35 -2.38 -11.75
N VAL A 58 20.14 -1.28 -11.00
CA VAL A 58 21.22 -0.43 -10.46
C VAL A 58 20.98 -0.27 -8.97
N TYR A 59 22.02 -0.42 -8.16
CA TYR A 59 21.94 -0.15 -6.72
C TYR A 59 23.27 0.31 -6.17
N TYR A 60 23.26 0.88 -4.99
CA TYR A 60 24.40 1.42 -4.30
C TYR A 60 24.69 0.63 -3.04
N VAL A 61 26.00 0.46 -2.74
CA VAL A 61 26.49 -0.15 -1.51
C VAL A 61 27.50 0.79 -0.84
N LEU A 62 27.64 0.72 0.48
CA LEU A 62 28.69 1.45 1.20
C LEU A 62 30.04 1.01 0.68
N HIS A 63 30.94 1.98 0.41
CA HIS A 63 32.24 1.73 -0.21
C HIS A 63 33.02 0.60 0.48
N GLY A 64 33.48 -0.37 -0.31
CA GLY A 64 34.23 -1.54 0.18
C GLY A 64 33.40 -2.57 0.94
N THR A 65 32.07 -2.51 0.85
CA THR A 65 31.15 -3.47 1.49
C THR A 65 30.08 -3.98 0.52
N GLU A 66 29.28 -4.98 0.94
CA GLU A 66 28.07 -5.43 0.25
C GLU A 66 26.79 -4.80 0.82
N THR A 67 26.94 -3.89 1.79
CA THR A 67 25.80 -3.28 2.49
C THR A 67 25.09 -2.25 1.61
N ARG A 68 23.86 -2.52 1.21
CA ARG A 68 23.06 -1.58 0.41
C ARG A 68 22.80 -0.29 1.16
N ASP A 69 23.08 0.83 0.49
CA ASP A 69 22.80 2.17 1.01
C ASP A 69 22.53 3.10 -0.18
N GLY A 70 21.36 3.73 -0.21
CA GLY A 70 20.86 4.51 -1.33
C GLY A 70 19.71 3.83 -2.10
N LEU A 71 19.35 4.39 -3.24
CA LEU A 71 18.24 3.91 -4.05
C LEU A 71 18.64 2.69 -4.90
N SER A 72 17.90 1.58 -4.78
CA SER A 72 17.99 0.46 -5.72
C SER A 72 16.88 0.59 -6.76
N VAL A 73 17.25 0.60 -8.04
CA VAL A 73 16.30 0.66 -9.17
C VAL A 73 16.38 -0.65 -9.95
N THR A 74 15.24 -1.29 -10.17
CA THR A 74 15.10 -2.46 -11.06
C THR A 74 14.25 -2.05 -12.26
N TYR A 75 14.56 -2.60 -13.42
CA TYR A 75 13.89 -2.26 -14.68
C TYR A 75 13.11 -3.46 -15.23
N HIS A 76 12.04 -3.18 -15.94
CA HIS A 76 11.35 -4.13 -16.81
C HIS A 76 12.20 -4.40 -18.07
N PRO A 77 11.98 -5.53 -18.78
CA PRO A 77 12.69 -5.80 -20.03
C PRO A 77 12.49 -4.74 -21.13
N ASN A 78 11.39 -3.97 -21.07
CA ASN A 78 11.12 -2.85 -21.99
C ASN A 78 11.89 -1.56 -21.62
N GLY A 79 12.69 -1.56 -20.55
CA GLY A 79 13.50 -0.45 -20.07
C GLY A 79 12.80 0.51 -19.11
N ASN A 80 11.50 0.37 -18.90
CA ASN A 80 10.78 1.15 -17.90
C ASN A 80 11.19 0.70 -16.48
N VAL A 81 11.14 1.61 -15.50
CA VAL A 81 11.38 1.27 -14.10
C VAL A 81 10.31 0.28 -13.64
N ALA A 82 10.75 -0.79 -12.97
CA ALA A 82 9.89 -1.79 -12.35
C ALA A 82 9.77 -1.58 -10.85
N ILE A 83 10.90 -1.28 -10.18
CA ILE A 83 10.95 -1.08 -8.73
C ILE A 83 11.95 0.02 -8.40
N GLU A 84 11.58 0.87 -7.45
CA GLU A 84 12.45 1.76 -6.69
C GLU A 84 12.41 1.34 -5.21
N ALA A 85 13.55 1.01 -4.64
CA ALA A 85 13.68 0.56 -3.27
C ALA A 85 14.79 1.35 -2.56
N PRO A 86 14.44 2.26 -1.64
CA PRO A 86 15.44 3.02 -0.86
C PRO A 86 16.01 2.17 0.26
N TYR A 87 17.33 2.10 0.36
CA TYR A 87 18.05 1.41 1.41
C TYR A 87 18.87 2.37 2.26
N LYS A 88 18.95 2.09 3.55
CA LYS A 88 19.84 2.74 4.51
C LYS A 88 20.49 1.68 5.38
N ALA A 89 21.82 1.60 5.36
CA ALA A 89 22.59 0.61 6.12
C ALA A 89 22.04 -0.83 5.98
N GLY A 90 21.76 -1.25 4.76
CA GLY A 90 21.27 -2.60 4.42
C GLY A 90 19.77 -2.84 4.63
N LYS A 91 19.04 -1.86 5.13
CA LYS A 91 17.60 -1.98 5.42
C LYS A 91 16.78 -1.09 4.49
N LEU A 92 15.59 -1.55 4.10
CA LEU A 92 14.60 -0.68 3.45
C LEU A 92 14.21 0.45 4.41
N ASP A 93 14.40 1.69 3.96
CA ASP A 93 14.11 2.89 4.74
C ASP A 93 13.70 4.02 3.79
N GLY A 94 12.42 4.37 3.78
CA GLY A 94 11.81 5.32 2.86
C GLY A 94 10.66 4.71 2.05
N VAL A 95 10.30 5.33 0.93
CA VAL A 95 9.15 4.90 0.12
C VAL A 95 9.60 3.94 -0.99
N PHE A 96 9.26 2.66 -0.84
CA PHE A 96 9.32 1.67 -1.91
C PHE A 96 8.24 1.97 -2.95
N ARG A 97 8.56 1.84 -4.24
CA ARG A 97 7.62 1.95 -5.36
C ARG A 97 7.79 0.78 -6.31
N SER A 98 6.69 0.26 -6.81
CA SER A 98 6.68 -0.64 -7.95
C SER A 98 5.77 -0.09 -9.04
N TYR A 99 6.05 -0.49 -10.28
CA TYR A 99 5.44 0.09 -11.45
C TYR A 99 4.93 -1.00 -12.39
N TYR A 100 3.87 -0.71 -13.13
CA TYR A 100 3.44 -1.49 -14.27
C TYR A 100 4.45 -1.36 -15.43
N GLU A 101 4.39 -2.29 -16.38
CA GLU A 101 5.24 -2.22 -17.60
C GLU A 101 5.01 -0.94 -18.43
N ASN A 102 3.84 -0.31 -18.32
CA ASN A 102 3.52 0.98 -18.95
C ASN A 102 4.11 2.20 -18.22
N GLY A 103 4.89 1.99 -17.16
CA GLY A 103 5.56 3.01 -16.35
C GLY A 103 4.67 3.69 -15.29
N LYS A 104 3.39 3.37 -15.20
CA LYS A 104 2.53 3.89 -14.13
C LYS A 104 2.81 3.18 -12.82
N VAL A 105 2.65 3.90 -11.72
CA VAL A 105 2.80 3.33 -10.37
C VAL A 105 1.74 2.24 -10.16
N TRP A 106 2.18 1.05 -9.77
CA TRP A 106 1.32 -0.03 -9.31
C TRP A 106 1.11 0.02 -7.80
N LYS A 107 2.21 0.15 -7.04
CA LYS A 107 2.14 0.14 -5.58
C LYS A 107 3.19 1.07 -4.97
N THR A 108 2.81 1.74 -3.89
CA THR A 108 3.77 2.44 -3.01
C THR A 108 3.69 1.85 -1.60
N VAL A 109 4.83 1.72 -0.94
CA VAL A 109 4.95 1.20 0.43
C VAL A 109 6.10 1.93 1.12
N GLY A 110 5.89 2.50 2.26
CA GLY A 110 7.01 3.05 3.02
C GLY A 110 7.61 2.03 3.98
N TYR A 111 8.84 2.18 4.26
CA TYR A 111 9.58 1.32 5.17
C TYR A 111 10.39 2.15 6.14
N ARG A 112 10.48 1.69 7.37
CA ARG A 112 11.45 2.17 8.36
C ARG A 112 12.19 0.97 8.92
N ASN A 113 13.49 0.85 8.62
CA ASN A 113 14.32 -0.28 9.07
C ASN A 113 13.74 -1.66 8.69
N ASN A 114 13.28 -1.86 7.45
CA ASN A 114 12.57 -3.04 6.93
C ASN A 114 11.17 -3.25 7.51
N ILE A 115 10.69 -2.38 8.38
CA ILE A 115 9.36 -2.45 8.96
C ILE A 115 8.49 -1.47 8.20
N GLU A 116 7.39 -1.98 7.75
CA GLU A 116 6.42 -1.16 7.05
C GLU A 116 5.69 -0.24 8.04
N GLU A 117 5.53 1.02 7.68
CA GLU A 117 5.04 2.07 8.59
C GLU A 117 4.27 3.18 7.87
N GLY A 118 2.95 3.50 8.12
CA GLY A 118 1.96 4.48 7.59
C GLY A 118 1.04 3.93 6.44
N PHE A 119 1.03 4.39 5.14
CA PHE A 119 0.04 3.93 4.14
C PHE A 119 0.61 3.07 2.99
N SER A 120 0.04 1.93 2.50
CA SER A 120 0.19 1.31 1.18
C SER A 120 -0.85 1.87 0.24
N ILE A 121 -0.45 2.08 -0.89
CA ILE A 121 -1.39 2.47 -1.90
C ILE A 121 -1.13 1.56 -3.10
N VAL A 122 -2.15 0.82 -3.49
CA VAL A 122 -2.16 0.11 -4.76
C VAL A 122 -3.00 0.91 -5.74
N PHE A 123 -2.57 0.95 -6.98
CA PHE A 123 -3.28 1.62 -8.06
C PHE A 123 -3.72 0.61 -9.11
N HIS A 124 -4.85 0.85 -9.72
CA HIS A 124 -5.27 0.21 -10.96
C HIS A 124 -4.36 0.64 -12.13
N GLU A 125 -4.32 -0.12 -13.21
CA GLU A 125 -3.49 0.18 -14.38
C GLU A 125 -3.86 1.51 -15.07
N ASN A 126 -5.11 1.98 -14.89
CA ASN A 126 -5.53 3.33 -15.33
C ASN A 126 -4.97 4.47 -14.46
N GLY A 127 -4.35 4.15 -13.31
CA GLY A 127 -3.78 5.10 -12.35
C GLY A 127 -4.73 5.53 -11.22
N VAL A 128 -5.95 5.03 -11.23
CA VAL A 128 -6.91 5.26 -10.13
C VAL A 128 -6.49 4.40 -8.92
N ARG A 129 -6.65 4.92 -7.73
CA ARG A 129 -6.38 4.18 -6.49
C ARG A 129 -7.30 2.95 -6.40
N ALA A 130 -6.69 1.78 -6.15
CA ALA A 130 -7.41 0.51 -5.96
C ALA A 130 -7.56 0.16 -4.48
N LEU A 131 -6.48 0.34 -3.70
CA LEU A 131 -6.45 0.00 -2.28
C LEU A 131 -5.61 1.02 -1.52
N ARG A 132 -6.03 1.37 -0.31
CA ARG A 132 -5.24 2.09 0.67
C ARG A 132 -5.37 1.42 2.02
N GLU A 133 -4.26 1.19 2.64
CA GLU A 133 -4.17 0.59 3.97
C GLU A 133 -3.27 1.44 4.86
N SER A 134 -3.48 1.39 6.16
CA SER A 134 -2.70 2.14 7.14
C SER A 134 -2.04 1.19 8.14
N TYR A 135 -0.76 1.42 8.45
CA TYR A 135 0.02 0.54 9.31
C TYR A 135 0.94 1.28 10.27
N LYS A 136 1.13 0.68 11.41
CA LYS A 136 1.98 1.15 12.48
C LYS A 136 2.87 0.01 12.94
N ALA A 137 4.19 0.21 12.85
CA ALA A 137 5.18 -0.81 13.23
C ALA A 137 4.96 -2.20 12.60
N GLY A 138 4.58 -2.25 11.32
CA GLY A 138 4.30 -3.48 10.57
C GLY A 138 2.94 -4.13 10.86
N ILE A 139 2.07 -3.47 11.61
CA ILE A 139 0.74 -3.97 11.96
C ILE A 139 -0.33 -3.05 11.35
N LEU A 140 -1.38 -3.64 10.77
CA LEU A 140 -2.50 -2.90 10.20
C LEU A 140 -3.22 -2.11 11.30
N ASP A 141 -3.20 -0.79 11.20
CA ASP A 141 -3.77 0.12 12.20
C ASP A 141 -4.34 1.36 11.48
N GLY A 142 -5.68 1.47 11.45
CA GLY A 142 -6.42 2.46 10.69
C GLY A 142 -7.33 1.84 9.64
N ALA A 143 -7.80 2.63 8.68
CA ALA A 143 -8.74 2.18 7.67
C ALA A 143 -8.04 1.46 6.50
N SER A 144 -8.56 0.28 6.11
CA SER A 144 -8.37 -0.32 4.79
C SER A 144 -9.53 0.12 3.89
N GLU A 145 -9.23 0.74 2.78
CA GLU A 145 -10.19 1.31 1.83
C GLU A 145 -9.89 0.79 0.42
N GLU A 146 -10.94 0.35 -0.28
CA GLU A 146 -10.85 -0.21 -1.63
C GLU A 146 -11.74 0.56 -2.59
N TRP A 147 -11.23 0.85 -3.78
CA TRP A 147 -11.92 1.55 -4.85
C TRP A 147 -11.95 0.72 -6.13
N ASN A 148 -13.01 0.84 -6.89
CA ASN A 148 -13.08 0.26 -8.23
C ASN A 148 -12.29 1.13 -9.25
N GLU A 149 -12.19 0.64 -10.50
CA GLU A 149 -11.47 1.33 -11.58
C GLU A 149 -12.05 2.73 -11.94
N LYS A 150 -13.28 3.03 -11.49
CA LYS A 150 -13.92 4.35 -11.65
C LYS A 150 -13.60 5.31 -10.50
N GLY A 151 -12.86 4.85 -9.47
CA GLY A 151 -12.53 5.63 -8.28
C GLY A 151 -13.64 5.69 -7.23
N VAL A 152 -14.65 4.85 -7.34
CA VAL A 152 -15.73 4.74 -6.36
C VAL A 152 -15.28 3.85 -5.21
N LEU A 153 -15.43 4.32 -3.98
CA LEU A 153 -15.18 3.51 -2.77
C LEU A 153 -16.18 2.35 -2.71
N VAL A 154 -15.68 1.12 -2.67
CA VAL A 154 -16.51 -0.09 -2.63
C VAL A 154 -16.41 -0.84 -1.30
N ARG A 155 -15.35 -0.59 -0.52
CA ARG A 155 -15.18 -1.20 0.80
C ARG A 155 -14.37 -0.30 1.73
N ARG A 156 -14.77 -0.25 3.00
CA ARG A 156 -14.01 0.38 4.08
C ARG A 156 -14.06 -0.51 5.32
N ILE A 157 -12.89 -0.90 5.82
CA ILE A 157 -12.75 -1.74 7.00
C ILE A 157 -11.79 -1.06 7.97
N PRO A 158 -12.24 -0.70 9.18
CA PRO A 158 -11.35 -0.16 10.20
C PRO A 158 -10.60 -1.28 10.91
N TYR A 159 -9.32 -1.06 11.17
CA TYR A 159 -8.44 -1.96 11.92
C TYR A 159 -7.83 -1.24 13.13
N GLU A 160 -7.63 -1.99 14.19
CA GLU A 160 -6.87 -1.60 15.36
C GLU A 160 -5.98 -2.77 15.78
N ASN A 161 -4.65 -2.53 15.85
CA ASN A 161 -3.66 -3.57 16.20
C ASN A 161 -3.82 -4.88 15.39
N GLY A 162 -4.04 -4.78 14.08
CA GLY A 162 -4.17 -5.90 13.15
C GLY A 162 -5.54 -6.61 13.16
N GLN A 163 -6.47 -6.16 13.98
CA GLN A 163 -7.81 -6.75 14.07
C GLN A 163 -8.86 -5.77 13.59
N ILE A 164 -9.89 -6.28 12.92
CA ILE A 164 -11.03 -5.43 12.55
C ILE A 164 -11.69 -4.90 13.82
N HIS A 165 -11.76 -3.57 13.95
CA HIS A 165 -12.35 -2.91 15.11
C HIS A 165 -13.14 -1.66 14.66
N GLY A 166 -14.43 -1.61 14.99
CA GLY A 166 -15.34 -0.55 14.55
C GLY A 166 -16.26 -1.02 13.42
N ARG A 167 -16.78 -0.08 12.66
CA ARG A 167 -17.79 -0.35 11.63
C ARG A 167 -17.16 -0.58 10.26
N ALA A 168 -17.24 -1.80 9.76
CA ALA A 168 -16.94 -2.15 8.39
C ALA A 168 -18.12 -1.82 7.47
N GLN A 169 -17.84 -1.33 6.27
CA GLN A 169 -18.83 -0.87 5.31
C GLN A 169 -18.53 -1.40 3.90
N MET A 170 -19.55 -1.81 3.20
CA MET A 170 -19.49 -2.21 1.79
C MET A 170 -20.44 -1.32 0.97
N PHE A 171 -19.99 -0.90 -0.19
CA PHE A 171 -20.74 -0.04 -1.09
C PHE A 171 -20.94 -0.74 -2.44
N ASP A 172 -21.90 -0.29 -3.21
CA ASP A 172 -22.08 -0.74 -4.59
C ASP A 172 -21.12 -0.01 -5.56
N GLU A 173 -21.18 -0.38 -6.84
CA GLU A 173 -20.33 0.22 -7.88
C GLU A 173 -20.57 1.72 -8.11
N LEU A 174 -21.64 2.28 -7.56
CA LEU A 174 -22.01 3.69 -7.63
C LEU A 174 -21.70 4.42 -6.32
N GLY A 175 -21.21 3.71 -5.28
CA GLY A 175 -20.89 4.28 -3.98
C GLY A 175 -22.05 4.32 -2.98
N ALA A 176 -23.20 3.71 -3.29
CA ALA A 176 -24.27 3.58 -2.33
C ALA A 176 -23.97 2.49 -1.30
N LEU A 177 -24.22 2.79 -0.02
CA LEU A 177 -24.02 1.83 1.07
C LEU A 177 -24.91 0.59 0.87
N LYS A 178 -24.27 -0.60 0.86
CA LYS A 178 -24.95 -1.91 0.74
C LYS A 178 -25.06 -2.62 2.06
N GLU A 179 -23.96 -2.64 2.80
CA GLU A 179 -23.89 -3.36 4.06
C GLU A 179 -22.96 -2.64 5.04
N GLU A 180 -23.30 -2.70 6.32
CA GLU A 180 -22.39 -2.31 7.39
C GLU A 180 -22.50 -3.28 8.57
N MET A 181 -21.38 -3.47 9.28
CA MET A 181 -21.29 -4.41 10.40
C MET A 181 -20.30 -3.90 11.44
N ASP A 182 -20.71 -3.94 12.70
CA ASP A 182 -19.85 -3.58 13.82
C ASP A 182 -19.00 -4.76 14.28
N PHE A 183 -17.70 -4.50 14.48
CA PHE A 183 -16.71 -5.45 14.97
C PHE A 183 -16.00 -4.94 16.21
N VAL A 184 -15.68 -5.88 17.10
CA VAL A 184 -14.81 -5.65 18.26
C VAL A 184 -13.72 -6.72 18.23
N ARG A 185 -12.47 -6.33 17.98
CA ARG A 185 -11.30 -7.23 17.92
C ARG A 185 -11.50 -8.45 17.00
N GLY A 186 -11.97 -8.22 15.79
CA GLY A 186 -12.21 -9.26 14.79
C GLY A 186 -13.52 -10.04 14.95
N ILE A 187 -14.24 -9.81 16.02
CA ILE A 187 -15.50 -10.51 16.37
C ILE A 187 -16.68 -9.62 15.98
N ARG A 188 -17.69 -10.17 15.27
CA ARG A 188 -18.96 -9.46 15.01
C ARG A 188 -19.66 -9.20 16.33
N ASN A 189 -19.77 -7.94 16.69
CA ASN A 189 -20.36 -7.52 17.98
C ASN A 189 -20.96 -6.14 17.83
N GLY A 190 -22.26 -6.07 17.69
CA GLY A 190 -23.02 -4.86 17.40
C GLY A 190 -23.99 -5.05 16.23
N ILE A 191 -24.26 -4.00 15.52
CA ILE A 191 -25.34 -3.94 14.53
C ILE A 191 -24.82 -4.31 13.13
N TYR A 192 -25.56 -5.20 12.46
CA TYR A 192 -25.47 -5.44 11.02
C TYR A 192 -26.66 -4.76 10.34
N ARG A 193 -26.41 -4.06 9.26
CA ARG A 193 -27.44 -3.50 8.38
C ARG A 193 -27.17 -3.84 6.93
N ARG A 194 -28.24 -4.10 6.21
CA ARG A 194 -28.25 -4.23 4.74
C ARG A 194 -29.18 -3.21 4.14
N TYR A 195 -28.75 -2.65 3.02
CA TYR A 195 -29.47 -1.63 2.27
C TYR A 195 -29.71 -2.08 0.84
N GLN A 196 -30.82 -1.65 0.27
CA GLN A 196 -31.12 -1.80 -1.16
C GLN A 196 -31.65 -0.47 -1.69
N LYS A 197 -31.00 0.07 -2.72
CA LYS A 197 -31.33 1.38 -3.31
C LYS A 197 -31.43 2.50 -2.25
N GLY A 198 -30.49 2.50 -1.29
CA GLY A 198 -30.45 3.49 -0.21
C GLY A 198 -31.47 3.29 0.93
N VAL A 199 -32.35 2.30 0.82
CA VAL A 199 -33.31 1.96 1.87
C VAL A 199 -32.78 0.79 2.70
N MET A 200 -32.82 0.92 4.02
CA MET A 200 -32.48 -0.17 4.93
C MET A 200 -33.55 -1.27 4.84
N ILE A 201 -33.16 -2.46 4.41
CA ILE A 201 -34.05 -3.62 4.24
C ILE A 201 -33.86 -4.67 5.32
N MET A 202 -32.79 -4.56 6.10
CA MET A 202 -32.50 -5.50 7.17
C MET A 202 -31.66 -4.82 8.24
N GLU A 203 -31.95 -5.13 9.51
CA GLU A 203 -31.10 -4.87 10.66
C GLU A 203 -31.10 -6.09 11.55
N ALA A 204 -29.91 -6.52 12.01
CA ALA A 204 -29.74 -7.61 12.96
C ALA A 204 -28.70 -7.22 14.01
N GLU A 205 -28.76 -7.84 15.16
CA GLU A 205 -27.79 -7.62 16.24
C GLU A 205 -26.96 -8.88 16.47
N PHE A 206 -25.64 -8.69 16.58
CA PHE A 206 -24.68 -9.75 16.83
C PHE A 206 -23.98 -9.55 18.17
N GLN A 207 -23.77 -10.66 18.89
CA GLN A 207 -22.93 -10.72 20.06
C GLN A 207 -22.00 -11.94 19.95
N ASN A 208 -20.69 -11.71 20.01
CA ASN A 208 -19.67 -12.74 19.91
C ASN A 208 -19.87 -13.68 18.70
N ASN A 209 -20.03 -13.10 17.50
CA ASN A 209 -20.30 -13.77 16.23
C ASN A 209 -21.67 -14.47 16.10
N ARG A 210 -22.51 -14.45 17.10
CA ARG A 210 -23.85 -15.04 17.07
C ARG A 210 -24.88 -13.94 16.83
N CYS A 211 -25.81 -14.18 15.92
CA CYS A 211 -26.97 -13.31 15.79
C CYS A 211 -27.90 -13.53 17.01
N VAL A 212 -28.28 -12.45 17.68
CA VAL A 212 -29.10 -12.48 18.90
C VAL A 212 -30.45 -11.78 18.72
N LYS A 213 -30.60 -10.99 17.64
CA LYS A 213 -31.86 -10.27 17.34
C LYS A 213 -32.04 -10.11 15.84
N ASN A 214 -33.29 -10.26 15.39
CA ASN A 214 -33.70 -10.12 13.98
C ASN A 214 -32.92 -11.02 13.00
N CYS A 215 -32.70 -12.27 13.35
CA CYS A 215 -31.82 -13.21 12.65
C CYS A 215 -32.44 -13.89 11.42
N ASN A 216 -33.45 -13.31 10.82
CA ASN A 216 -34.11 -13.85 9.61
C ASN A 216 -33.35 -13.34 8.37
N PHE A 217 -32.38 -14.12 7.87
CA PHE A 217 -31.52 -13.83 6.69
C PHE A 217 -32.14 -14.39 5.42
#